data_72ab39613e9040a8ec4039baed14d661
#
_entry.id   72ab39613e9040a8ec4039baed14d661
#
_cell.length_a   1.000
_cell.length_b   1.000
_cell.length_c   1.000
_cell.angle_alpha   90.00
_cell.angle_beta   90.00
_cell.angle_gamma   90.00
#
_symmetry.space_group_name_H-M   'P 1'
#
loop_
_entity.id
_entity.type
_entity.pdbx_description
1 polymer ?
#
loop_
_entity_poly.entity_id
_entity_poly.type
_entity_poly.pdbx_seq_one_letter_code
_entity_poly.pdbx_strand_id
1 'polypeptide(L)'
;MNEFYSLGLLTGMASLALSKALNAALIENNIDLPHSQFVVLRILYFHDGMSQLEIANMVSKDAAAIKRTVDNLENKGLAVRKQVCTLKNSVCITDKGRELMPQVLKIADKIIEEALNGFSEESREQLFSMLKTIYQNIEKKPL
;
A
#
# COMPACT_ATOMS: atom_id res chain seq x y z
N MET A 1 -2.84 -24.71 19.22
CA MET A 1 -2.09 -23.68 18.47
C MET A 1 -0.64 -23.79 18.89
N ASN A 2 0.29 -23.86 17.95
CA ASN A 2 1.70 -23.96 18.29
C ASN A 2 2.10 -22.62 18.96
N GLU A 3 2.55 -22.65 20.21
CA GLU A 3 2.84 -21.45 21.01
C GLU A 3 3.85 -20.50 20.34
N PHE A 4 4.65 -21.01 19.40
CA PHE A 4 5.65 -20.24 18.66
C PHE A 4 5.04 -19.34 17.56
N TYR A 5 3.94 -19.75 16.92
CA TYR A 5 3.33 -19.01 15.84
C TYR A 5 2.01 -18.36 16.26
N SER A 6 2.08 -17.15 16.80
CA SER A 6 0.88 -16.36 17.05
C SER A 6 0.33 -15.73 15.76
N LEU A 7 -0.96 -15.37 15.76
CA LEU A 7 -1.60 -14.66 14.66
C LEU A 7 -0.80 -13.40 14.27
N GLY A 8 -0.39 -12.60 15.25
CA GLY A 8 0.38 -11.37 15.00
C GLY A 8 1.75 -11.63 14.38
N LEU A 9 2.44 -12.69 14.82
CA LEU A 9 3.73 -13.07 14.24
C LEU A 9 3.56 -13.53 12.78
N LEU A 10 2.62 -14.41 12.48
CA LEU A 10 2.39 -14.93 11.13
C LEU A 10 1.96 -13.84 10.16
N THR A 11 1.03 -12.98 10.55
CA THR A 11 0.60 -11.86 9.71
C THR A 11 1.72 -10.85 9.48
N GLY A 12 2.52 -10.56 10.50
CA GLY A 12 3.69 -9.70 10.38
C GLY A 12 4.76 -10.27 9.47
N MET A 13 5.08 -11.56 9.59
CA MET A 13 6.05 -12.25 8.72
C MET A 13 5.57 -12.27 7.26
N ALA A 14 4.30 -12.58 7.02
CA ALA A 14 3.71 -12.58 5.68
C ALA A 14 3.76 -11.18 5.05
N SER A 15 3.34 -10.16 5.79
CA SER A 15 3.39 -8.76 5.33
C SER A 15 4.83 -8.33 4.99
N LEU A 16 5.80 -8.66 5.84
CA LEU A 16 7.21 -8.33 5.60
C LEU A 16 7.76 -9.07 4.36
N ALA A 17 7.43 -10.34 4.19
CA ALA A 17 7.85 -11.14 3.04
C ALA A 17 7.32 -10.57 1.73
N LEU A 18 6.02 -10.21 1.68
CA LEU A 18 5.40 -9.56 0.53
C LEU A 18 6.07 -8.22 0.19
N SER A 19 6.32 -7.39 1.21
CA SER A 19 6.99 -6.09 1.03
C SER A 19 8.40 -6.24 0.48
N LYS A 20 9.19 -7.20 0.99
CA LYS A 20 10.54 -7.50 0.51
C LYS A 20 10.54 -8.01 -0.93
N ALA A 21 9.63 -8.93 -1.26
CA ALA A 21 9.50 -9.47 -2.61
C ALA A 21 9.15 -8.37 -3.62
N LEU A 22 8.19 -7.50 -3.28
CA LEU A 22 7.82 -6.36 -4.12
C LEU A 22 8.98 -5.39 -4.31
N ASN A 23 9.68 -5.01 -3.24
CA ASN A 23 10.83 -4.12 -3.33
C ASN A 23 11.92 -4.70 -4.25
N ALA A 24 12.26 -5.99 -4.10
CA ALA A 24 13.24 -6.65 -4.95
C ALA A 24 12.81 -6.64 -6.43
N ALA A 25 11.56 -7.00 -6.71
CA ALA A 25 11.04 -7.03 -8.08
C ALA A 25 10.99 -5.63 -8.73
N LEU A 26 10.67 -4.59 -7.96
CA LEU A 26 10.69 -3.20 -8.47
C LEU A 26 12.13 -2.76 -8.80
N ILE A 27 13.11 -3.06 -7.94
CA ILE A 27 14.53 -2.78 -8.18
C ILE A 27 15.03 -3.50 -9.45
N GLU A 28 14.70 -4.78 -9.62
CA GLU A 28 15.05 -5.57 -10.82
C GLU A 28 14.47 -4.97 -12.11
N ASN A 29 13.35 -4.27 -12.02
CA ASN A 29 12.72 -3.55 -13.12
C ASN A 29 13.15 -2.08 -13.23
N ASN A 30 14.19 -1.66 -12.51
CA ASN A 30 14.71 -0.29 -12.45
C ASN A 30 13.65 0.74 -12.00
N ILE A 31 12.74 0.33 -11.10
CA ILE A 31 11.70 1.19 -10.54
C ILE A 31 12.10 1.52 -9.10
N ASP A 32 12.46 2.78 -8.85
CA ASP A 32 12.73 3.29 -7.51
C ASP A 32 11.43 3.70 -6.81
N LEU A 33 10.71 2.71 -6.31
CA LEU A 33 9.46 2.92 -5.58
C LEU A 33 9.38 1.95 -4.37
N PRO A 34 10.03 2.28 -3.23
CA PRO A 34 9.94 1.49 -2.01
C PRO A 34 8.50 1.24 -1.58
N HIS A 35 8.26 0.14 -0.88
CA HIS A 35 6.90 -0.28 -0.48
C HIS A 35 6.07 0.81 0.19
N SER A 36 6.65 1.63 1.07
CA SER A 36 5.92 2.75 1.70
C SER A 36 5.42 3.79 0.69
N GLN A 37 6.22 4.07 -0.35
CA GLN A 37 5.86 4.97 -1.43
C GLN A 37 4.85 4.33 -2.38
N PHE A 38 5.02 3.04 -2.68
CA PHE A 38 4.06 2.27 -3.48
C PHE A 38 2.65 2.32 -2.87
N VAL A 39 2.54 2.08 -1.55
CA VAL A 39 1.24 2.10 -0.88
C VAL A 39 0.54 3.45 -1.04
N VAL A 40 1.24 4.56 -0.79
CA VAL A 40 0.67 5.90 -0.93
C VAL A 40 0.33 6.21 -2.39
N LEU A 41 1.23 5.90 -3.32
CA LEU A 41 0.99 6.15 -4.74
C LEU A 41 -0.18 5.32 -5.28
N ARG A 42 -0.34 4.08 -4.83
CA ARG A 42 -1.48 3.22 -5.15
C ARG A 42 -2.80 3.80 -4.64
N ILE A 43 -2.81 4.31 -3.41
CA ILE A 43 -3.99 5.00 -2.87
C ILE A 43 -4.37 6.18 -3.77
N LEU A 44 -3.41 7.04 -4.13
CA LEU A 44 -3.65 8.19 -4.99
C LEU A 44 -4.06 7.79 -6.42
N TYR A 45 -3.60 6.64 -6.90
CA TYR A 45 -3.99 6.14 -8.21
C TYR A 45 -5.48 5.80 -8.30
N PHE A 46 -6.04 5.22 -7.23
CA PHE A 46 -7.46 4.86 -7.15
C PHE A 46 -8.34 5.93 -6.49
N HIS A 47 -7.77 6.74 -5.60
CA HIS A 47 -8.46 7.76 -4.81
C HIS A 47 -7.62 9.04 -4.79
N ASP A 48 -7.59 9.74 -5.92
CA ASP A 48 -6.79 10.96 -6.08
C ASP A 48 -7.30 12.13 -5.23
N GLY A 49 -6.41 13.03 -4.87
CA GLY A 49 -6.78 14.26 -4.16
C GLY A 49 -7.06 14.10 -2.67
N MET A 50 -6.51 13.10 -2.02
CA MET A 50 -6.64 12.90 -0.57
C MET A 50 -5.68 13.79 0.21
N SER A 51 -6.09 14.24 1.39
CA SER A 51 -5.19 14.90 2.34
C SER A 51 -4.22 13.90 2.97
N GLN A 52 -3.07 14.39 3.45
CA GLN A 52 -2.10 13.54 4.16
C GLN A 52 -2.71 12.84 5.39
N LEU A 53 -3.65 13.52 6.08
CA LEU A 53 -4.34 12.94 7.23
C LEU A 53 -5.26 11.78 6.82
N GLU A 54 -6.00 11.92 5.72
CA GLU A 54 -6.85 10.85 5.19
C GLU A 54 -6.00 9.64 4.79
N ILE A 55 -4.85 9.86 4.12
CA ILE A 55 -3.91 8.79 3.76
C ILE A 55 -3.36 8.12 5.02
N ALA A 56 -2.92 8.89 6.03
CA ALA A 56 -2.40 8.37 7.29
C ALA A 56 -3.43 7.49 8.01
N ASN A 57 -4.67 7.94 8.08
CA ASN A 57 -5.77 7.18 8.67
C ASN A 57 -6.06 5.88 7.91
N MET A 58 -6.02 5.92 6.59
CA MET A 58 -6.28 4.74 5.74
C MET A 58 -5.24 3.65 5.93
N VAL A 59 -3.96 4.02 6.09
CA VAL A 59 -2.86 3.04 6.25
C VAL A 59 -2.46 2.80 7.71
N SER A 60 -3.19 3.37 8.67
CA SER A 60 -2.90 3.26 10.11
C SER A 60 -1.46 3.65 10.45
N LYS A 61 -0.97 4.74 9.86
CA LYS A 61 0.36 5.31 10.09
C LYS A 61 0.27 6.73 10.65
N ASP A 62 1.35 7.16 11.31
CA ASP A 62 1.43 8.53 11.81
C ASP A 62 1.59 9.56 10.66
N ALA A 63 1.12 10.78 10.90
CA ALA A 63 1.14 11.86 9.91
C ALA A 63 2.57 12.24 9.48
N ALA A 64 3.56 12.11 10.37
CA ALA A 64 4.95 12.43 10.05
C ALA A 64 5.56 11.42 9.06
N ALA A 65 5.21 10.13 9.20
CA ALA A 65 5.63 9.10 8.25
C ALA A 65 5.01 9.34 6.87
N ILE A 66 3.72 9.68 6.81
CA ILE A 66 3.06 10.00 5.54
C ILE A 66 3.65 11.26 4.92
N LYS A 67 3.92 12.31 5.72
CA LYS A 67 4.56 13.52 5.21
C LYS A 67 5.89 13.20 4.53
N ARG A 68 6.78 12.42 5.17
CA ARG A 68 8.06 12.01 4.57
C ARG A 68 7.87 11.20 3.28
N THR A 69 6.89 10.31 3.25
CA THR A 69 6.58 9.52 2.06
C THR A 69 6.11 10.40 0.91
N VAL A 70 5.25 11.38 1.18
CA VAL A 70 4.77 12.34 0.18
C VAL A 70 5.91 13.24 -0.29
N ASP A 71 6.77 13.73 0.61
CA ASP A 71 7.97 14.50 0.24
C ASP A 71 8.85 13.72 -0.77
N ASN A 72 9.08 12.43 -0.52
CA ASN A 72 9.83 11.56 -1.42
C ASN A 72 9.13 11.37 -2.78
N LEU A 73 7.82 11.19 -2.80
CA LEU A 73 7.04 11.08 -4.05
C LEU A 73 7.07 12.38 -4.86
N GLU A 74 6.99 13.53 -4.19
CA GLU A 74 7.14 14.85 -4.85
C GLU A 74 8.53 15.01 -5.45
N ASN A 75 9.60 14.66 -4.71
CA ASN A 75 10.98 14.73 -5.20
C ASN A 75 11.19 13.84 -6.44
N LYS A 76 10.46 12.74 -6.57
CA LYS A 76 10.47 11.87 -7.75
C LYS A 76 9.53 12.33 -8.87
N GLY A 77 8.74 13.37 -8.63
CA GLY A 77 7.72 13.87 -9.55
C GLY A 77 6.53 12.94 -9.76
N LEU A 78 6.25 12.04 -8.79
CA LEU A 78 5.17 11.05 -8.86
C LEU A 78 3.87 11.54 -8.20
N ALA A 79 3.99 12.48 -7.27
CA ALA A 79 2.86 13.14 -6.62
C ALA A 79 3.13 14.63 -6.46
N VAL A 80 2.10 15.39 -6.15
CA VAL A 80 2.19 16.84 -5.92
C VAL A 80 1.15 17.25 -4.87
N ARG A 81 1.52 18.16 -3.96
CA ARG A 81 0.57 18.82 -3.09
C ARG A 81 -0.12 19.95 -3.83
N LYS A 82 -1.45 19.96 -3.80
CA LYS A 82 -2.27 21.03 -4.37
C LYS A 82 -3.20 21.60 -3.30
N GLN A 83 -3.38 22.89 -3.31
CA GLN A 83 -4.41 23.54 -2.53
C GLN A 83 -5.72 23.49 -3.33
N VAL A 84 -6.64 22.61 -2.96
CA VAL A 84 -7.92 22.39 -3.67
C VAL A 84 -8.97 23.40 -3.23
N CYS A 85 -8.83 23.94 -2.02
CA CYS A 85 -9.59 25.10 -1.50
C CYS A 85 -8.78 25.77 -0.39
N THR A 86 -9.23 26.92 0.09
CA THR A 86 -8.52 27.74 1.09
C THR A 86 -8.22 27.01 2.42
N LEU A 87 -8.77 25.81 2.64
CA LEU A 87 -8.71 25.11 3.92
C LEU A 87 -8.11 23.70 3.84
N LYS A 88 -7.83 23.14 2.64
CA LYS A 88 -7.38 21.75 2.51
C LYS A 88 -6.29 21.58 1.47
N ASN A 89 -5.12 21.14 1.92
CA ASN A 89 -4.06 20.67 1.04
C ASN A 89 -4.34 19.21 0.66
N SER A 90 -4.45 18.95 -0.63
CA SER A 90 -4.60 17.62 -1.21
C SER A 90 -3.29 17.13 -1.80
N VAL A 91 -3.07 15.84 -1.74
CA VAL A 91 -2.00 15.15 -2.47
C VAL A 91 -2.61 14.52 -3.71
N CYS A 92 -2.07 14.86 -4.87
CA CYS A 92 -2.54 14.36 -6.15
C CYS A 92 -1.42 13.57 -6.85
N ILE A 93 -1.81 12.51 -7.56
CA ILE A 93 -0.88 11.80 -8.43
C ILE A 93 -0.60 12.63 -9.68
N THR A 94 0.65 12.63 -10.15
CA THR A 94 1.04 13.28 -11.40
C THR A 94 0.80 12.38 -12.61
N ASP A 95 0.86 12.93 -13.82
CA ASP A 95 0.80 12.13 -15.06
C ASP A 95 1.91 11.08 -15.08
N LYS A 96 3.13 11.45 -14.67
CA LYS A 96 4.25 10.50 -14.52
C LYS A 96 3.92 9.36 -13.55
N GLY A 97 3.28 9.67 -12.41
CA GLY A 97 2.82 8.66 -11.46
C GLY A 97 1.77 7.74 -12.07
N ARG A 98 0.80 8.30 -12.79
CA ARG A 98 -0.25 7.51 -13.49
C ARG A 98 0.31 6.61 -14.57
N GLU A 99 1.29 7.06 -15.32
CA GLU A 99 1.95 6.28 -16.37
C GLU A 99 2.78 5.12 -15.80
N LEU A 100 3.39 5.31 -14.62
CA LEU A 100 4.19 4.30 -13.93
C LEU A 100 3.31 3.18 -13.33
N MET A 101 2.15 3.51 -12.79
CA MET A 101 1.36 2.59 -11.97
C MET A 101 0.94 1.30 -12.66
N PRO A 102 0.55 1.25 -13.94
CA PRO A 102 0.19 -0.02 -14.59
C PRO A 102 1.31 -1.06 -14.56
N GLN A 103 2.56 -0.64 -14.77
CA GLN A 103 3.71 -1.53 -14.68
C GLN A 103 3.94 -2.00 -13.24
N VAL A 104 3.86 -1.10 -12.28
CA VAL A 104 4.02 -1.41 -10.85
C VAL A 104 2.95 -2.38 -10.37
N LEU A 105 1.69 -2.16 -10.74
CA LEU A 105 0.57 -3.05 -10.39
C LEU A 105 0.77 -4.45 -10.99
N LYS A 106 1.20 -4.55 -12.24
CA LYS A 106 1.50 -5.84 -12.88
C LYS A 106 2.60 -6.61 -12.13
N ILE A 107 3.62 -5.92 -11.62
CA ILE A 107 4.68 -6.54 -10.81
C ILE A 107 4.10 -6.99 -9.47
N ALA A 108 3.30 -6.14 -8.81
CA ALA A 108 2.66 -6.48 -7.54
C ALA A 108 1.72 -7.67 -7.67
N ASP A 109 0.92 -7.74 -8.74
CA ASP A 109 0.01 -8.86 -9.02
C ASP A 109 0.77 -10.18 -9.15
N LYS A 110 1.93 -10.18 -9.82
CA LYS A 110 2.79 -11.38 -9.91
C LYS A 110 3.24 -11.86 -8.52
N ILE A 111 3.64 -10.97 -7.65
CA ILE A 111 4.06 -11.31 -6.28
C ILE A 111 2.88 -11.91 -5.50
N ILE A 112 1.69 -11.36 -5.65
CA ILE A 112 0.48 -11.90 -5.01
C ILE A 112 0.13 -13.29 -5.57
N GLU A 113 0.21 -13.49 -6.89
CA GLU A 113 -0.03 -14.80 -7.50
C GLU A 113 0.97 -15.86 -7.00
N GLU A 114 2.24 -15.51 -6.88
CA GLU A 114 3.26 -16.39 -6.30
C GLU A 114 2.97 -16.70 -4.82
N ALA A 115 2.59 -15.69 -4.05
CA ALA A 115 2.27 -15.86 -2.63
C ALA A 115 1.03 -16.74 -2.40
N LEU A 116 0.07 -16.71 -3.32
CA LEU A 116 -1.18 -17.47 -3.25
C LEU A 116 -1.12 -18.77 -4.08
N ASN A 117 0.07 -19.19 -4.51
CA ASN A 117 0.23 -20.44 -5.23
C ASN A 117 -0.27 -21.61 -4.39
N GLY A 118 -1.09 -22.46 -4.99
CA GLY A 118 -1.72 -23.61 -4.31
C GLY A 118 -3.03 -23.30 -3.59
N PHE A 119 -3.45 -22.01 -3.52
CA PHE A 119 -4.77 -21.65 -2.99
C PHE A 119 -5.84 -21.73 -4.09
N SER A 120 -6.98 -22.35 -3.79
CA SER A 120 -8.18 -22.23 -4.64
C SER A 120 -8.74 -20.81 -4.59
N GLU A 121 -9.57 -20.44 -5.58
CA GLU A 121 -10.25 -19.13 -5.58
C GLU A 121 -11.07 -18.91 -4.30
N GLU A 122 -11.81 -19.94 -3.87
CA GLU A 122 -12.56 -19.89 -2.61
C GLU A 122 -11.65 -19.62 -1.40
N SER A 123 -10.49 -20.29 -1.32
CA SER A 123 -9.54 -20.06 -0.23
C SER A 123 -8.93 -18.66 -0.26
N ARG A 124 -8.71 -18.10 -1.45
CA ARG A 124 -8.24 -16.72 -1.63
C ARG A 124 -9.28 -15.73 -1.11
N GLU A 125 -10.53 -15.86 -1.52
CA GLU A 125 -11.63 -15.01 -1.06
C GLU A 125 -11.82 -15.09 0.46
N GLN A 126 -11.75 -16.30 1.02
CA GLN A 126 -11.83 -16.51 2.47
C GLN A 126 -10.67 -15.83 3.21
N LEU A 127 -9.44 -15.95 2.71
CA LEU A 127 -8.26 -15.31 3.30
C LEU A 127 -8.43 -13.77 3.34
N PHE A 128 -8.81 -13.15 2.23
CA PHE A 128 -9.03 -11.71 2.18
C PHE A 128 -10.16 -11.27 3.12
N SER A 129 -11.26 -12.01 3.16
CA SER A 129 -12.39 -11.75 4.05
C SER A 129 -11.98 -11.83 5.52
N MET A 130 -11.22 -12.87 5.90
CA MET A 130 -10.72 -13.05 7.26
C MET A 130 -9.77 -11.92 7.69
N LEU A 131 -8.81 -11.55 6.84
CA LEU A 131 -7.88 -10.46 7.14
C LEU A 131 -8.61 -9.13 7.30
N LYS A 132 -9.59 -8.86 6.43
CA LYS A 132 -10.45 -7.68 6.53
C LYS A 132 -11.24 -7.66 7.84
N THR A 133 -11.83 -8.78 8.22
CA THR A 133 -12.59 -8.93 9.48
C THR A 133 -11.68 -8.69 10.69
N ILE A 134 -10.47 -9.26 10.71
CA ILE A 134 -9.48 -9.03 11.78
C ILE A 134 -9.18 -7.53 11.91
N TYR A 135 -8.92 -6.84 10.80
CA TYR A 135 -8.65 -5.41 10.79
C TYR A 135 -9.84 -4.61 11.37
N GLN A 136 -11.05 -4.87 10.86
CA GLN A 136 -12.27 -4.16 11.29
C GLN A 136 -12.59 -4.38 12.77
N ASN A 137 -12.38 -5.59 13.30
CA ASN A 137 -12.63 -5.89 14.71
C ASN A 137 -11.70 -5.10 15.65
N ILE A 138 -10.47 -4.85 15.24
CA ILE A 138 -9.47 -4.16 16.07
C ILE A 138 -9.57 -2.64 15.89
N GLU A 139 -9.57 -2.16 14.63
CA GLU A 139 -9.59 -0.73 14.32
C GLU A 139 -10.97 -0.09 14.47
N LYS A 140 -12.04 -0.92 14.51
CA LYS A 140 -13.45 -0.46 14.56
C LYS A 140 -13.79 0.52 13.44
N LYS A 141 -13.17 0.33 12.28
CA LYS A 141 -13.35 1.15 11.07
C LYS A 141 -13.60 0.24 9.87
N PRO A 142 -14.43 0.66 8.90
CA PRO A 142 -14.54 -0.03 7.63
C PRO A 142 -13.24 0.12 6.82
N LEU A 143 -12.91 -0.91 6.05
CA LEU A 143 -11.88 -0.86 5.01
C LEU A 143 -12.51 -0.39 3.71
#